data_4b28a382d3ff8b163747c2337e8af39f
#
_entry.id   4b28a382d3ff8b163747c2337e8af39f
#
_cell.length_a   1.000
_cell.length_b   1.000
_cell.length_c   1.000
_cell.angle_alpha   90.00
_cell.angle_beta   90.00
_cell.angle_gamma   90.00
#
_symmetry.space_group_name_H-M   'P 1'
#
loop_
_entity.id
_entity.type
_entity.pdbx_description
1 polymer ?
#
loop_
_entity_poly.entity_id
_entity_poly.type
_entity_poly.pdbx_seq_one_letter_code
_entity_poly.pdbx_strand_id
1 'polypeptide(L)'
;MRKRILRIAMAVLMLAVMVPSALAATYEEINQDQVFLKQEQRGTCTLASTAMMLRRAALLNGDENWAQITEASCRQAFWIAGCGLPYNFSYGEMTVSHDTLPGGEANKDILIDLLAEHPEGIMLHAACVPHGILLTEYKDGQFYCADPSEYAGTGIIPIEEAWGTRVENSNAYWYVTSQVADVQEEEDLALPQVAV
;
A
#
# COMPACT_ATOMS: atom_id res chain seq x y z
N MET A 1 13.81 52.74 52.01
CA MET A 1 12.73 51.83 51.57
C MET A 1 13.20 51.01 50.36
N ARG A 2 13.55 49.71 50.54
CA ARG A 2 14.03 48.83 49.49
C ARG A 2 12.84 48.02 48.96
N LYS A 3 12.42 48.27 47.71
CA LYS A 3 11.39 47.50 47.04
C LYS A 3 11.99 46.17 46.59
N ARG A 4 11.54 45.09 47.22
CA ARG A 4 11.86 43.71 46.77
C ARG A 4 10.94 43.36 45.57
N ILE A 5 11.53 43.23 44.40
CA ILE A 5 10.84 42.72 43.20
C ILE A 5 10.87 41.20 43.29
N LEU A 6 9.71 40.61 43.54
CA LEU A 6 9.50 39.17 43.52
C LEU A 6 9.42 38.72 42.05
N ARG A 7 10.46 38.07 41.56
CA ARG A 7 10.44 37.42 40.25
C ARG A 7 9.74 36.07 40.39
N ILE A 8 8.52 36.00 39.93
CA ILE A 8 7.81 34.74 39.77
C ILE A 8 8.36 34.12 38.48
N ALA A 9 9.19 33.06 38.60
CA ALA A 9 9.59 32.23 37.50
C ALA A 9 8.41 31.28 37.17
N MET A 10 7.71 31.57 36.09
CA MET A 10 6.68 30.69 35.55
C MET A 10 7.39 29.57 34.81
N ALA A 11 7.55 28.42 35.46
CA ALA A 11 8.02 27.21 34.82
C ALA A 11 6.87 26.66 33.95
N VAL A 12 6.94 26.92 32.65
CA VAL A 12 6.08 26.24 31.67
C VAL A 12 6.59 24.82 31.56
N LEU A 13 5.90 23.90 32.24
CA LEU A 13 6.11 22.48 32.09
C LEU A 13 5.54 22.11 30.72
N MET A 14 6.40 22.07 29.68
CA MET A 14 6.03 21.43 28.42
C MET A 14 5.88 19.93 28.66
N LEU A 15 4.65 19.50 28.85
CA LEU A 15 4.31 18.09 28.75
C LEU A 15 4.47 17.72 27.27
N ALA A 16 5.64 17.20 26.90
CA ALA A 16 5.79 16.53 25.63
C ALA A 16 4.88 15.29 25.67
N VAL A 17 3.71 15.40 25.07
CA VAL A 17 2.90 14.23 24.75
C VAL A 17 3.73 13.46 23.74
N MET A 18 4.44 12.44 24.22
CA MET A 18 5.01 11.42 23.33
C MET A 18 3.81 10.69 22.72
N VAL A 19 3.37 11.14 21.57
CA VAL A 19 2.56 10.32 20.69
C VAL A 19 3.46 9.13 20.36
N PRO A 20 3.09 7.89 20.73
CA PRO A 20 3.88 6.75 20.30
C PRO A 20 3.85 6.79 18.77
N SER A 21 5.00 7.05 18.14
CA SER A 21 5.15 6.80 16.73
C SER A 21 4.83 5.32 16.57
N ALA A 22 3.73 5.01 15.90
CA ALA A 22 3.48 3.65 15.47
C ALA A 22 4.75 3.21 14.77
N LEU A 23 5.46 2.22 15.33
CA LEU A 23 6.64 1.67 14.68
C LEU A 23 6.12 1.09 13.36
N ALA A 24 6.64 1.58 12.25
CA ALA A 24 6.36 1.00 10.95
C ALA A 24 6.65 -0.51 11.03
N ALA A 25 5.78 -1.32 10.46
CA ALA A 25 5.94 -2.76 10.47
C ALA A 25 7.30 -3.16 9.85
N THR A 26 7.88 -4.19 10.40
CA THR A 26 9.13 -4.75 9.90
C THR A 26 8.90 -5.54 8.60
N TYR A 27 9.99 -5.81 7.87
CA TYR A 27 9.95 -6.69 6.70
C TYR A 27 9.34 -8.08 7.03
N GLU A 28 9.62 -8.64 8.21
CA GLU A 28 9.06 -9.92 8.65
C GLU A 28 7.54 -9.82 8.87
N GLU A 29 7.06 -8.74 9.45
CA GLU A 29 5.63 -8.53 9.71
C GLU A 29 4.81 -8.38 8.43
N ILE A 30 5.30 -7.65 7.43
CA ILE A 30 4.60 -7.52 6.14
C ILE A 30 4.67 -8.78 5.28
N ASN A 31 5.55 -9.71 5.61
CA ASN A 31 5.76 -10.96 4.88
C ASN A 31 5.30 -12.21 5.66
N GLN A 32 4.60 -12.04 6.77
CA GLN A 32 4.02 -13.17 7.50
C GLN A 32 2.93 -13.88 6.68
N ASP A 33 2.78 -15.19 6.88
CA ASP A 33 1.86 -16.04 6.09
C ASP A 33 0.42 -15.51 6.04
N GLN A 34 -0.06 -14.90 7.13
CA GLN A 34 -1.41 -14.38 7.23
C GLN A 34 -1.70 -13.18 6.31
N VAL A 35 -0.66 -12.51 5.81
CA VAL A 35 -0.80 -11.40 4.85
C VAL A 35 -1.24 -11.92 3.48
N PHE A 36 -0.76 -13.10 3.10
CA PHE A 36 -0.99 -13.67 1.79
C PHE A 36 -2.32 -14.39 1.68
N LEU A 37 -2.99 -14.20 0.55
CA LEU A 37 -4.31 -14.74 0.26
C LEU A 37 -4.28 -15.61 -0.99
N LYS A 38 -5.01 -16.71 -0.96
CA LYS A 38 -5.43 -17.39 -2.18
C LYS A 38 -6.74 -16.78 -2.67
N GLN A 39 -6.91 -16.69 -3.99
CA GLN A 39 -8.16 -16.21 -4.56
C GLN A 39 -9.33 -17.12 -4.17
N GLU A 40 -10.45 -16.51 -3.78
CA GLU A 40 -11.63 -17.25 -3.36
C GLU A 40 -12.37 -17.89 -4.54
N GLN A 41 -12.25 -17.31 -5.73
CA GLN A 41 -12.93 -17.75 -6.93
C GLN A 41 -12.01 -17.65 -8.15
N ARG A 42 -12.30 -18.43 -9.20
CA ARG A 42 -11.61 -18.25 -10.49
C ARG A 42 -11.87 -16.86 -11.05
N GLY A 43 -10.80 -16.20 -11.49
CA GLY A 43 -10.89 -14.86 -12.07
C GLY A 43 -10.89 -13.70 -11.07
N THR A 44 -10.60 -13.96 -9.78
CA THR A 44 -10.46 -12.91 -8.76
C THR A 44 -9.01 -12.68 -8.33
N CYS A 45 -8.06 -13.15 -9.13
CA CYS A 45 -6.62 -13.00 -8.85
C CYS A 45 -6.20 -11.53 -8.62
N THR A 46 -6.67 -10.59 -9.45
CA THR A 46 -6.37 -9.16 -9.28
C THR A 46 -6.94 -8.62 -7.98
N LEU A 47 -8.13 -9.07 -7.57
CA LEU A 47 -8.76 -8.65 -6.33
C LEU A 47 -8.01 -9.18 -5.09
N ALA A 48 -7.64 -10.48 -5.11
CA ALA A 48 -6.85 -11.09 -4.05
C ALA A 48 -5.45 -10.45 -3.94
N SER A 49 -4.78 -10.21 -5.07
CA SER A 49 -3.46 -9.55 -5.09
C SER A 49 -3.53 -8.11 -4.58
N THR A 50 -4.59 -7.38 -4.94
CA THR A 50 -4.83 -6.04 -4.40
C THR A 50 -5.08 -6.08 -2.89
N ALA A 51 -5.87 -7.04 -2.41
CA ALA A 51 -6.09 -7.19 -0.96
C ALA A 51 -4.79 -7.46 -0.20
N MET A 52 -3.87 -8.28 -0.75
CA MET A 52 -2.54 -8.51 -0.17
C MET A 52 -1.69 -7.23 -0.16
N MET A 53 -1.69 -6.44 -1.24
CA MET A 53 -1.01 -5.13 -1.30
C MET A 53 -1.54 -4.18 -0.21
N LEU A 54 -2.86 -4.04 -0.11
CA LEU A 54 -3.50 -3.19 0.90
C LEU A 54 -3.23 -3.66 2.34
N ARG A 55 -3.15 -4.97 2.60
CA ARG A 55 -2.74 -5.52 3.91
C ARG A 55 -1.34 -5.10 4.29
N ARG A 56 -0.39 -5.18 3.35
CA ARG A 56 1.00 -4.77 3.57
C ARG A 56 1.09 -3.26 3.82
N ALA A 57 0.38 -2.46 3.03
CA ALA A 57 0.30 -1.01 3.24
C ALA A 57 -0.31 -0.66 4.60
N ALA A 58 -1.40 -1.32 5.01
CA ALA A 58 -2.02 -1.14 6.32
C ALA A 58 -1.06 -1.49 7.47
N LEU A 59 -0.33 -2.60 7.36
CA LEU A 59 0.70 -2.99 8.33
C LEU A 59 1.81 -1.94 8.44
N LEU A 60 2.34 -1.46 7.31
CA LEU A 60 3.37 -0.41 7.28
C LEU A 60 2.90 0.87 7.96
N ASN A 61 1.57 1.12 7.97
CA ASN A 61 0.94 2.25 8.65
C ASN A 61 0.58 1.99 10.11
N GLY A 62 0.86 0.79 10.62
CA GLY A 62 0.50 0.41 11.98
C GLY A 62 -1.00 0.21 12.19
N ASP A 63 -1.78 -0.07 11.12
CA ASP A 63 -3.20 -0.39 11.24
C ASP A 63 -3.37 -1.81 11.82
N GLU A 64 -3.84 -1.88 13.04
CA GLU A 64 -4.11 -3.15 13.73
C GLU A 64 -5.24 -3.98 13.08
N ASN A 65 -6.06 -3.34 12.23
CA ASN A 65 -7.18 -3.98 11.54
C ASN A 65 -6.81 -4.54 10.16
N TRP A 66 -5.55 -4.53 9.76
CA TRP A 66 -5.08 -4.99 8.46
C TRP A 66 -5.64 -6.37 8.04
N ALA A 67 -5.85 -7.27 8.99
CA ALA A 67 -6.37 -8.61 8.72
C ALA A 67 -7.85 -8.61 8.27
N GLN A 68 -8.60 -7.51 8.50
CA GLN A 68 -9.97 -7.34 8.02
C GLN A 68 -10.03 -6.99 6.52
N ILE A 69 -8.90 -6.64 5.92
CA ILE A 69 -8.78 -6.44 4.47
C ILE A 69 -8.80 -7.82 3.82
N THR A 70 -9.92 -8.18 3.22
CA THR A 70 -10.18 -9.47 2.58
C THR A 70 -10.58 -9.28 1.12
N GLU A 71 -10.57 -10.36 0.34
CA GLU A 71 -11.14 -10.30 -1.01
C GLU A 71 -12.60 -9.83 -0.99
N ALA A 72 -13.38 -10.28 0.00
CA ALA A 72 -14.79 -9.89 0.15
C ALA A 72 -14.93 -8.40 0.48
N SER A 73 -14.13 -7.84 1.42
CA SER A 73 -14.18 -6.41 1.76
C SER A 73 -13.73 -5.53 0.58
N CYS A 74 -12.71 -5.92 -0.15
CA CYS A 74 -12.24 -5.24 -1.36
C CYS A 74 -13.30 -5.29 -2.46
N ARG A 75 -13.94 -6.43 -2.66
CA ARG A 75 -15.06 -6.57 -3.62
C ARG A 75 -16.19 -5.61 -3.31
N GLN A 76 -16.56 -5.47 -2.06
CA GLN A 76 -17.60 -4.55 -1.64
C GLN A 76 -17.22 -3.07 -1.83
N ALA A 77 -15.94 -2.74 -1.60
CA ALA A 77 -15.48 -1.36 -1.60
C ALA A 77 -15.31 -0.78 -3.02
N PHE A 78 -14.71 -1.53 -3.94
CA PHE A 78 -14.29 -0.95 -5.23
C PHE A 78 -14.45 -1.85 -6.47
N TRP A 79 -14.83 -3.13 -6.33
CA TRP A 79 -14.95 -4.01 -7.48
C TRP A 79 -16.14 -3.65 -8.37
N ILE A 80 -15.90 -3.52 -9.67
CA ILE A 80 -16.95 -3.23 -10.66
C ILE A 80 -17.40 -4.52 -11.33
N ALA A 81 -18.64 -4.90 -11.11
CA ALA A 81 -19.21 -6.12 -11.71
C ALA A 81 -19.11 -6.08 -13.24
N GLY A 82 -18.51 -7.12 -13.83
CA GLY A 82 -18.29 -7.23 -15.28
C GLY A 82 -17.08 -6.46 -15.82
N CYS A 83 -16.47 -5.55 -15.05
CA CYS A 83 -15.29 -4.80 -15.45
C CYS A 83 -14.04 -5.16 -14.65
N GLY A 84 -14.21 -5.60 -13.39
CA GLY A 84 -13.10 -5.97 -12.52
C GLY A 84 -12.54 -4.81 -11.71
N LEU A 85 -11.22 -4.73 -11.60
CA LEU A 85 -10.51 -3.72 -10.81
C LEU A 85 -10.53 -2.36 -11.53
N PRO A 86 -10.97 -1.27 -10.86
CA PRO A 86 -10.87 0.07 -11.43
C PRO A 86 -9.42 0.53 -11.61
N TYR A 87 -9.18 1.50 -12.47
CA TYR A 87 -7.84 2.10 -12.63
C TYR A 87 -7.41 2.86 -11.38
N ASN A 88 -8.32 3.64 -10.81
CA ASN A 88 -8.07 4.38 -9.58
C ASN A 88 -9.23 4.16 -8.61
N PHE A 89 -8.92 3.96 -7.34
CA PHE A 89 -9.92 3.75 -6.30
C PHE A 89 -9.33 4.04 -4.92
N SER A 90 -10.20 4.10 -3.90
CA SER A 90 -9.80 4.21 -2.50
C SER A 90 -10.30 3.02 -1.70
N TYR A 91 -9.55 2.64 -0.67
CA TYR A 91 -9.93 1.67 0.34
C TYR A 91 -9.54 2.21 1.72
N GLY A 92 -10.53 2.60 2.52
CA GLY A 92 -10.26 3.37 3.73
C GLY A 92 -9.54 4.68 3.39
N GLU A 93 -8.42 4.91 4.03
CA GLU A 93 -7.57 6.08 3.80
C GLU A 93 -6.53 5.89 2.69
N MET A 94 -6.41 4.69 2.15
CA MET A 94 -5.47 4.38 1.08
C MET A 94 -6.05 4.72 -0.29
N THR A 95 -5.26 5.38 -1.12
CA THR A 95 -5.57 5.62 -2.55
C THR A 95 -4.69 4.71 -3.40
N VAL A 96 -5.30 4.05 -4.37
CA VAL A 96 -4.62 3.18 -5.32
C VAL A 96 -4.74 3.77 -6.72
N SER A 97 -3.63 3.84 -7.41
CA SER A 97 -3.54 4.27 -8.80
C SER A 97 -3.03 3.15 -9.69
N HIS A 98 -3.29 3.31 -10.97
CA HIS A 98 -2.90 2.37 -12.03
C HIS A 98 -2.03 3.06 -13.07
N ASP A 99 -1.10 2.30 -13.63
CA ASP A 99 -0.39 2.69 -14.83
C ASP A 99 -0.08 1.47 -15.72
N THR A 100 0.45 1.72 -16.90
CA THR A 100 0.75 0.71 -17.92
C THR A 100 2.24 0.47 -18.04
N LEU A 101 2.60 -0.74 -18.45
CA LEU A 101 3.96 -1.15 -18.74
C LEU A 101 4.18 -1.30 -20.25
N PRO A 102 5.36 -0.93 -20.76
CA PRO A 102 5.68 -1.05 -22.19
C PRO A 102 5.79 -2.50 -22.67
N GLY A 103 6.04 -3.44 -21.78
CA GLY A 103 6.26 -4.86 -22.09
C GLY A 103 7.74 -5.19 -22.36
N GLY A 104 8.03 -6.49 -22.32
CA GLY A 104 9.37 -7.01 -22.58
C GLY A 104 10.40 -6.60 -21.52
N GLU A 105 11.65 -6.58 -21.92
CA GLU A 105 12.79 -6.24 -21.03
C GLU A 105 12.70 -4.84 -20.42
N ALA A 106 12.01 -3.90 -21.07
CA ALA A 106 11.85 -2.54 -20.57
C ALA A 106 11.05 -2.47 -19.25
N ASN A 107 10.27 -3.49 -18.93
CA ASN A 107 9.55 -3.54 -17.66
C ASN A 107 10.47 -3.67 -16.46
N LYS A 108 11.63 -4.32 -16.64
CA LYS A 108 12.50 -4.70 -15.53
C LYS A 108 12.94 -3.50 -14.68
N ASP A 109 13.53 -2.49 -15.33
CA ASP A 109 14.05 -1.33 -14.62
C ASP A 109 12.93 -0.52 -13.97
N ILE A 110 11.79 -0.37 -14.66
CA ILE A 110 10.60 0.31 -14.12
C ILE A 110 10.10 -0.39 -12.85
N LEU A 111 10.01 -1.73 -12.87
CA LEU A 111 9.52 -2.48 -11.73
C LEU A 111 10.50 -2.50 -10.55
N ILE A 112 11.81 -2.44 -10.81
CA ILE A 112 12.82 -2.29 -9.75
C ILE A 112 12.65 -0.94 -9.05
N ASP A 113 12.53 0.15 -9.81
CA ASP A 113 12.33 1.49 -9.26
C ASP A 113 11.03 1.59 -8.46
N LEU A 114 9.93 1.05 -8.99
CA LEU A 114 8.65 1.01 -8.30
C LEU A 114 8.69 0.24 -6.98
N LEU A 115 9.36 -0.91 -6.94
CA LEU A 115 9.49 -1.69 -5.70
C LEU A 115 10.36 -1.00 -4.65
N ALA A 116 11.30 -0.15 -5.06
CA ALA A 116 12.08 0.67 -4.14
C ALA A 116 11.23 1.78 -3.48
N GLU A 117 10.21 2.28 -4.18
CA GLU A 117 9.28 3.31 -3.69
C GLU A 117 8.08 2.72 -2.96
N HIS A 118 7.70 1.46 -3.25
CA HIS A 118 6.51 0.79 -2.76
C HIS A 118 6.85 -0.49 -1.96
N PRO A 119 7.29 -0.38 -0.71
CA PRO A 119 7.63 -1.54 0.12
C PRO A 119 6.44 -2.47 0.40
N GLU A 120 5.20 -1.97 0.27
CA GLU A 120 3.99 -2.78 0.28
C GLU A 120 3.88 -3.71 -0.92
N GLY A 121 4.68 -3.48 -1.96
CA GLY A 121 4.61 -4.16 -3.25
C GLY A 121 3.59 -3.53 -4.19
N ILE A 122 3.52 -4.06 -5.40
CA ILE A 122 2.62 -3.61 -6.48
C ILE A 122 1.79 -4.77 -7.01
N MET A 123 0.52 -4.54 -7.30
CA MET A 123 -0.29 -5.53 -8.01
C MET A 123 0.06 -5.48 -9.50
N LEU A 124 0.63 -6.56 -10.01
CA LEU A 124 1.11 -6.70 -11.38
C LEU A 124 0.14 -7.56 -12.19
N HIS A 125 -0.19 -7.15 -13.41
CA HIS A 125 -1.13 -7.85 -14.29
C HIS A 125 -0.53 -8.17 -15.65
N ALA A 126 -0.78 -9.41 -16.13
CA ALA A 126 -0.44 -9.86 -17.46
C ALA A 126 -1.73 -10.15 -18.26
N ALA A 127 -2.03 -9.34 -19.27
CA ALA A 127 -3.27 -9.49 -20.05
C ALA A 127 -3.26 -10.70 -21.00
N CYS A 128 -2.09 -11.13 -21.49
CA CYS A 128 -1.96 -12.27 -22.39
C CYS A 128 -2.25 -13.63 -21.69
N VAL A 129 -2.04 -13.68 -20.39
CA VAL A 129 -2.50 -14.74 -19.49
C VAL A 129 -3.27 -14.01 -18.39
N PRO A 130 -4.60 -13.81 -18.51
CA PRO A 130 -5.35 -12.91 -17.62
C PRO A 130 -5.16 -13.29 -16.15
N HIS A 131 -4.09 -12.78 -15.54
CA HIS A 131 -3.69 -13.10 -14.18
C HIS A 131 -2.97 -11.93 -13.52
N GLY A 132 -3.31 -11.71 -12.26
CA GLY A 132 -2.70 -10.69 -11.41
C GLY A 132 -2.00 -11.34 -10.21
N ILE A 133 -0.83 -10.83 -9.87
CA ILE A 133 -0.02 -11.23 -8.73
C ILE A 133 0.38 -10.01 -7.91
N LEU A 134 0.78 -10.19 -6.66
CA LEU A 134 1.46 -9.16 -5.88
C LEU A 134 2.96 -9.30 -6.09
N LEU A 135 3.61 -8.38 -6.79
CA LEU A 135 5.06 -8.27 -6.86
C LEU A 135 5.57 -7.63 -5.57
N THR A 136 6.50 -8.26 -4.86
CA THR A 136 6.87 -7.87 -3.50
C THR A 136 8.27 -7.29 -3.36
N GLU A 137 9.24 -7.79 -4.12
CA GLU A 137 10.62 -7.34 -4.03
C GLU A 137 11.46 -7.77 -5.25
N TYR A 138 12.59 -7.07 -5.44
CA TYR A 138 13.68 -7.50 -6.31
C TYR A 138 14.95 -7.66 -5.47
N LYS A 139 15.48 -8.88 -5.44
CA LYS A 139 16.63 -9.23 -4.61
C LYS A 139 17.52 -10.24 -5.30
N ASP A 140 18.83 -10.05 -5.21
CA ASP A 140 19.84 -10.96 -5.78
C ASP A 140 19.67 -11.24 -7.28
N GLY A 141 19.16 -10.24 -8.03
CA GLY A 141 18.92 -10.36 -9.47
C GLY A 141 17.60 -10.98 -9.87
N GLN A 142 16.71 -11.28 -8.92
CA GLN A 142 15.46 -11.99 -9.10
C GLN A 142 14.27 -11.22 -8.52
N PHE A 143 13.12 -11.28 -9.19
CA PHE A 143 11.86 -10.79 -8.66
C PHE A 143 11.15 -11.87 -7.85
N TYR A 144 10.48 -11.42 -6.78
CA TYR A 144 9.66 -12.25 -5.92
C TYR A 144 8.23 -11.73 -5.88
N CYS A 145 7.29 -12.64 -5.71
CA CYS A 145 5.86 -12.30 -5.71
C CYS A 145 5.06 -13.23 -4.81
N ALA A 146 3.86 -12.79 -4.46
CA ALA A 146 2.82 -13.66 -3.91
C ALA A 146 1.74 -13.87 -4.99
N ASP A 147 1.51 -15.13 -5.34
CA ASP A 147 0.54 -15.54 -6.35
C ASP A 147 -0.74 -16.09 -5.69
N PRO A 148 -1.91 -15.46 -5.92
CA PRO A 148 -3.17 -15.93 -5.35
C PRO A 148 -3.71 -17.20 -6.01
N SER A 149 -3.12 -17.67 -7.10
CA SER A 149 -3.54 -18.89 -7.79
C SER A 149 -3.41 -20.14 -6.91
N GLU A 150 -4.37 -21.05 -7.01
CA GLU A 150 -4.28 -22.38 -6.39
C GLU A 150 -3.14 -23.26 -6.96
N TYR A 151 -2.63 -22.89 -8.14
CA TYR A 151 -1.55 -23.61 -8.84
C TYR A 151 -0.14 -23.14 -8.42
N ALA A 152 -0.03 -22.05 -7.70
CA ALA A 152 1.24 -21.53 -7.21
C ALA A 152 1.49 -21.93 -5.75
N GLY A 153 2.72 -21.78 -5.29
CA GLY A 153 3.09 -21.90 -3.89
C GLY A 153 2.37 -20.88 -2.98
N THR A 154 2.42 -21.06 -1.68
CA THR A 154 1.94 -20.08 -0.70
C THR A 154 3.06 -19.16 -0.28
N GLY A 155 2.71 -17.91 0.13
CA GLY A 155 3.70 -16.91 0.53
C GLY A 155 4.45 -16.30 -0.64
N ILE A 156 5.68 -15.88 -0.37
CA ILE A 156 6.56 -15.26 -1.36
C ILE A 156 7.33 -16.33 -2.11
N ILE A 157 7.25 -16.30 -3.44
CA ILE A 157 7.92 -17.23 -4.34
C ILE A 157 8.68 -16.43 -5.42
N PRO A 158 9.71 -17.01 -6.07
CA PRO A 158 10.26 -16.47 -7.30
C PRO A 158 9.17 -16.26 -8.36
N ILE A 159 9.24 -15.17 -9.12
CA ILE A 159 8.21 -14.87 -10.14
C ILE A 159 8.12 -15.96 -11.22
N GLU A 160 9.21 -16.68 -11.45
CA GLU A 160 9.28 -17.81 -12.39
C GLU A 160 8.39 -18.98 -11.98
N GLU A 161 8.06 -19.08 -10.67
CA GLU A 161 7.18 -20.11 -10.12
C GLU A 161 5.71 -19.67 -10.10
N ALA A 162 5.43 -18.39 -10.38
CA ALA A 162 4.05 -17.89 -10.46
C ALA A 162 3.31 -18.48 -11.67
N TRP A 163 2.00 -18.56 -11.58
CA TRP A 163 1.16 -19.04 -12.67
C TRP A 163 1.01 -17.98 -13.77
N GLY A 164 1.79 -18.12 -14.85
CA GLY A 164 1.60 -17.36 -16.10
C GLY A 164 2.12 -15.93 -16.13
N THR A 165 2.09 -15.20 -15.03
CA THR A 165 2.58 -13.81 -14.98
C THR A 165 4.09 -13.79 -14.87
N ARG A 166 4.72 -12.95 -15.70
CA ARG A 166 6.17 -12.68 -15.73
C ARG A 166 6.38 -11.17 -15.90
N VAL A 167 7.58 -10.71 -15.62
CA VAL A 167 7.96 -9.31 -15.83
C VAL A 167 7.69 -8.90 -17.28
N GLU A 168 8.16 -9.68 -18.23
CA GLU A 168 8.16 -9.35 -19.65
C GLU A 168 6.76 -9.38 -20.27
N ASN A 169 5.84 -10.20 -19.74
CA ASN A 169 4.48 -10.30 -20.26
C ASN A 169 3.48 -9.41 -19.52
N SER A 170 3.91 -8.69 -18.48
CA SER A 170 3.09 -7.77 -17.74
C SER A 170 2.85 -6.49 -18.52
N ASN A 171 1.64 -5.96 -18.43
CA ASN A 171 1.20 -4.78 -19.19
C ASN A 171 0.58 -3.68 -18.35
N ALA A 172 0.29 -3.95 -17.08
CA ALA A 172 -0.33 -2.99 -16.18
C ALA A 172 0.04 -3.29 -14.72
N TYR A 173 0.00 -2.26 -13.88
CA TYR A 173 0.21 -2.38 -12.45
C TYR A 173 -0.65 -1.40 -11.67
N TRP A 174 -0.90 -1.72 -10.39
CA TRP A 174 -1.56 -0.87 -9.40
C TRP A 174 -0.67 -0.74 -8.18
N TYR A 175 -0.67 0.43 -7.57
CA TYR A 175 0.18 0.78 -6.43
C TYR A 175 -0.54 1.76 -5.51
N VAL A 176 -0.14 1.82 -4.24
CA VAL A 176 -0.68 2.77 -3.27
C VAL A 176 0.02 4.11 -3.45
N THR A 177 -0.72 5.17 -3.75
CA THR A 177 -0.15 6.50 -4.01
C THR A 177 -0.09 7.40 -2.80
N SER A 178 -1.03 7.26 -1.86
CA SER A 178 -1.02 7.99 -0.61
C SER A 178 -1.74 7.20 0.46
N GLN A 179 -1.18 7.27 1.62
CA GLN A 179 -1.87 7.03 2.86
C GLN A 179 -2.33 8.41 3.30
N VAL A 180 -3.62 8.61 3.50
CA VAL A 180 -4.15 9.92 3.88
C VAL A 180 -3.68 10.26 5.30
N ALA A 181 -2.44 10.69 5.41
CA ALA A 181 -1.97 11.53 6.49
C ALA A 181 -1.62 12.85 5.84
N ASP A 182 -2.51 13.82 5.95
CA ASP A 182 -2.38 15.26 5.70
C ASP A 182 -3.46 15.85 4.80
N VAL A 183 -4.69 15.83 5.31
CA VAL A 183 -5.73 16.81 4.89
C VAL A 183 -6.10 17.66 6.11
N GLN A 184 -5.11 18.31 6.73
CA GLN A 184 -5.38 19.26 7.83
C GLN A 184 -4.52 20.52 7.81
N GLU A 185 -4.11 21.05 6.66
CA GLU A 185 -3.38 22.34 6.68
C GLU A 185 -3.83 23.40 5.67
N GLU A 186 -4.98 23.33 5.04
CA GLU A 186 -5.39 24.42 4.12
C GLU A 186 -6.71 25.15 4.47
N GLU A 187 -7.32 24.95 5.62
CA GLU A 187 -8.58 25.65 5.94
C GLU A 187 -8.49 26.76 6.99
N ASP A 188 -7.31 27.16 7.47
CA ASP A 188 -7.19 28.16 8.55
C ASP A 188 -6.47 29.48 8.17
N LEU A 189 -6.47 29.87 6.89
CA LEU A 189 -5.90 31.16 6.46
C LEU A 189 -6.86 32.04 5.65
N ALA A 190 -8.14 32.04 6.01
CA ALA A 190 -9.08 33.08 5.53
C ALA A 190 -9.75 33.79 6.71
N LEU A 191 -8.99 34.60 7.45
CA LEU A 191 -9.58 35.59 8.32
C LEU A 191 -10.18 36.72 7.46
N PRO A 192 -11.47 37.08 7.64
CA PRO A 192 -12.03 38.21 6.92
C PRO A 192 -11.42 39.50 7.42
N GLN A 193 -10.82 40.26 6.51
CA GLN A 193 -10.41 41.63 6.80
C GLN A 193 -11.67 42.46 6.97
N VAL A 194 -11.94 42.88 8.20
CA VAL A 194 -12.96 43.91 8.48
C VAL A 194 -12.38 45.27 8.09
N ALA A 195 -12.94 45.85 7.04
CA ALA A 195 -12.69 47.25 6.72
C ALA A 195 -13.37 48.16 7.75
N VAL A 196 -12.57 49.10 8.31
CA VAL A 196 -13.04 50.27 9.09
C VAL A 196 -13.26 51.42 8.14
#